data_41834b4ac184f42baeaf5070a36df3e9
#
_entry.id   41834b4ac184f42baeaf5070a36df3e9
#
_cell.length_a   1.000
_cell.length_b   1.000
_cell.length_c   1.000
_cell.angle_alpha   90.00
_cell.angle_beta   90.00
_cell.angle_gamma   90.00
#
_symmetry.space_group_name_H-M   'P 1'
#
loop_
_entity.id
_entity.type
_entity.pdbx_description
1 polymer ?
#
loop_
_entity_poly.entity_id
_entity_poly.type
_entity_poly.pdbx_seq_one_letter_code
_entity_poly.pdbx_strand_id
1 'polypeptide(L)'
;MTKVIDVCGRAIRVQGRIVRIARPHGDRYRFLDDPAPIINGLRKCGERVDLFSFAQRLPESVPKFSYLLEWDNLAVLPVSTFENWWTKQIGFKARNKAKQAEKNGVVLREVPFSDSLVAGIQEIYNECPIRQNRRYPHYGKNFETVHREEATFLDSSIFIGAFFEDKLIGFVKLVADETFTQAGLMNIVSMIKHRDKVPQNALIAHAVRACASRSIQYLVYSTFDYGAGRKEQDGLRDFKERNGFRRVDTPQYYVPLTALGWAAFRLGLHHRLAERIPEAVACRLRELRAHWYKRKYRLVEAL
;
A
#
# COMPACT_ATOMS: atom_id res chain seq x y z
N MET A 1 -1.14 -20.43 8.98
CA MET A 1 -1.97 -19.90 10.07
C MET A 1 -1.54 -18.47 10.34
N THR A 2 -2.50 -17.59 10.59
CA THR A 2 -2.25 -16.19 11.01
C THR A 2 -3.01 -15.99 12.32
N LYS A 3 -2.34 -15.45 13.33
CA LYS A 3 -2.90 -15.14 14.64
C LYS A 3 -2.53 -13.71 15.00
N VAL A 4 -3.41 -13.00 15.68
CA VAL A 4 -3.12 -11.69 16.28
C VAL A 4 -3.10 -11.88 17.78
N ILE A 5 -2.07 -11.34 18.44
CA ILE A 5 -1.87 -11.38 19.88
C ILE A 5 -1.64 -9.94 20.37
N ASP A 6 -2.04 -9.64 21.59
CA ASP A 6 -1.66 -8.40 22.24
C ASP A 6 -0.31 -8.56 22.96
N VAL A 7 0.58 -7.60 22.77
CA VAL A 7 1.87 -7.54 23.44
C VAL A 7 2.11 -6.10 23.89
N CYS A 8 2.08 -5.86 25.17
CA CYS A 8 2.24 -4.52 25.78
C CYS A 8 1.28 -3.48 25.19
N GLY A 9 0.00 -3.85 25.00
CA GLY A 9 -1.05 -2.97 24.46
C GLY A 9 -0.95 -2.75 22.94
N ARG A 10 -0.08 -3.50 22.24
CA ARG A 10 0.00 -3.47 20.79
C ARG A 10 -0.41 -4.80 20.17
N ALA A 11 -1.27 -4.72 19.17
CA ALA A 11 -1.64 -5.87 18.38
C ALA A 11 -0.45 -6.32 17.51
N ILE A 12 -0.02 -7.57 17.67
CA ILE A 12 1.07 -8.19 16.93
C ILE A 12 0.53 -9.37 16.13
N ARG A 13 0.76 -9.35 14.84
CA ARG A 13 0.36 -10.43 13.94
C ARG A 13 1.50 -11.43 13.79
N VAL A 14 1.22 -12.70 14.13
CA VAL A 14 2.14 -13.82 13.97
C VAL A 14 1.70 -14.67 12.79
N GLN A 15 2.59 -14.92 11.85
CA GLN A 15 2.35 -15.69 10.63
C GLN A 15 3.41 -16.74 10.40
N GLY A 16 3.04 -17.83 9.76
CA GLY A 16 3.93 -18.93 9.37
C GLY A 16 3.58 -20.24 10.06
N ARG A 17 4.04 -21.34 9.50
CA ARG A 17 3.86 -22.69 10.03
C ARG A 17 5.16 -23.23 10.62
N ILE A 18 6.25 -23.18 9.84
CA ILE A 18 7.58 -23.64 10.22
C ILE A 18 8.33 -22.53 10.95
N VAL A 19 8.55 -21.41 10.27
CA VAL A 19 9.09 -20.19 10.85
C VAL A 19 7.94 -19.24 11.16
N ARG A 20 7.79 -18.88 12.44
CA ARG A 20 6.76 -17.95 12.90
C ARG A 20 7.31 -16.53 12.99
N ILE A 21 6.82 -15.68 12.11
CA ILE A 21 7.26 -14.28 12.00
C ILE A 21 6.19 -13.38 12.61
N ALA A 22 6.59 -12.61 13.60
CA ALA A 22 5.76 -11.58 14.22
C ALA A 22 6.04 -10.21 13.57
N ARG A 23 4.98 -9.42 13.43
CA ARG A 23 5.04 -8.03 12.96
C ARG A 23 3.96 -7.22 13.66
N PRO A 24 4.12 -5.92 13.89
CA PRO A 24 3.01 -5.08 14.33
C PRO A 24 1.79 -5.31 13.43
N HIS A 25 0.62 -5.48 14.04
CA HIS A 25 -0.62 -5.67 13.28
C HIS A 25 -1.06 -4.33 12.73
N GLY A 26 -1.54 -4.33 11.52
CA GLY A 26 -1.96 -3.12 10.84
C GLY A 26 -1.38 -3.07 9.45
N ASP A 27 -1.33 -1.90 8.89
CA ASP A 27 -0.84 -1.70 7.57
C ASP A 27 0.67 -1.86 7.45
N ARG A 28 1.16 -1.73 6.23
CA ARG A 28 2.54 -1.84 5.81
C ARG A 28 3.48 -0.87 6.55
N TYR A 29 2.94 0.22 7.09
CA TYR A 29 3.65 1.27 7.82
C TYR A 29 3.77 0.94 9.31
N ARG A 30 4.52 -0.12 9.64
CA ARG A 30 4.64 -0.70 10.98
C ARG A 30 5.86 -0.17 11.69
N PHE A 31 5.76 1.06 12.11
CA PHE A 31 6.86 1.73 12.78
C PHE A 31 6.82 1.47 14.28
N LEU A 32 8.01 1.28 14.85
CA LEU A 32 8.20 1.26 16.28
C LEU A 32 9.33 2.23 16.64
N ASP A 33 9.01 3.19 17.49
CA ASP A 33 9.97 4.15 18.00
C ASP A 33 10.76 3.55 19.17
N ASP A 34 10.13 2.67 19.97
CA ASP A 34 10.76 1.84 20.99
C ASP A 34 10.35 0.37 20.82
N PRO A 35 11.21 -0.48 20.25
CA PRO A 35 10.92 -1.89 20.06
C PRO A 35 11.19 -2.76 21.30
N ALA A 36 11.91 -2.26 22.31
CA ALA A 36 12.38 -3.07 23.42
C ALA A 36 11.25 -3.68 24.27
N PRO A 37 10.17 -2.96 24.63
CA PRO A 37 9.05 -3.54 25.37
C PRO A 37 8.36 -4.68 24.60
N ILE A 38 8.18 -4.50 23.28
CA ILE A 38 7.55 -5.51 22.42
C ILE A 38 8.43 -6.76 22.31
N ILE A 39 9.75 -6.60 22.11
CA ILE A 39 10.70 -7.72 22.07
C ILE A 39 10.67 -8.50 23.37
N ASN A 40 10.70 -7.81 24.51
CA ASN A 40 10.65 -8.45 25.83
C ASN A 40 9.31 -9.13 26.08
N GLY A 41 8.22 -8.51 25.67
CA GLY A 41 6.88 -9.09 25.73
C GLY A 41 6.74 -10.35 24.88
N LEU A 42 7.26 -10.35 23.66
CA LEU A 42 7.27 -11.51 22.76
C LEU A 42 8.08 -12.68 23.31
N ARG A 43 9.16 -12.43 24.04
CA ARG A 43 9.95 -13.50 24.71
C ARG A 43 9.20 -14.15 25.89
N LYS A 44 8.28 -13.41 26.50
CA LYS A 44 7.51 -13.85 27.67
C LYS A 44 6.09 -14.32 27.34
N CYS A 45 5.57 -13.95 26.16
CA CYS A 45 4.24 -14.41 25.76
C CYS A 45 4.27 -15.93 25.51
N GLY A 46 3.23 -16.65 25.89
CA GLY A 46 3.14 -18.11 25.70
C GLY A 46 3.03 -18.56 24.21
N GLU A 47 3.16 -17.63 23.26
CA GLU A 47 3.09 -17.90 21.84
C GLU A 47 4.50 -18.01 21.24
N ARG A 48 4.76 -19.09 20.48
CA ARG A 48 6.03 -19.22 19.79
C ARG A 48 6.17 -18.17 18.70
N VAL A 49 7.23 -17.38 18.77
CA VAL A 49 7.68 -16.45 17.73
C VAL A 49 9.15 -16.70 17.47
N ASP A 50 9.52 -16.94 16.22
CA ASP A 50 10.91 -17.21 15.84
C ASP A 50 11.65 -15.95 15.41
N LEU A 51 10.96 -15.05 14.70
CA LEU A 51 11.53 -13.81 14.16
C LEU A 51 10.52 -12.67 14.33
N PHE A 52 10.96 -11.55 14.89
CA PHE A 52 10.18 -10.33 14.97
C PHE A 52 10.70 -9.31 13.95
N SER A 53 9.82 -8.61 13.26
CA SER A 53 10.20 -7.61 12.25
C SER A 53 9.36 -6.36 12.37
N PHE A 54 10.03 -5.20 12.32
CA PHE A 54 9.42 -3.88 12.40
C PHE A 54 10.20 -2.87 11.55
N ALA A 55 9.57 -1.76 11.22
CA ALA A 55 10.18 -0.67 10.47
C ALA A 55 10.51 0.52 11.38
N GLN A 56 11.35 1.40 10.90
CA GLN A 56 11.64 2.71 11.47
C GLN A 56 10.74 3.78 10.85
N ARG A 57 10.36 4.77 11.64
CA ARG A 57 9.49 5.87 11.22
C ARG A 57 10.24 6.87 10.33
N LEU A 58 9.55 7.41 9.34
CA LEU A 58 10.04 8.56 8.57
C LEU A 58 10.11 9.83 9.44
N PRO A 59 11.02 10.75 9.14
CA PRO A 59 11.90 10.81 7.96
C PRO A 59 13.24 10.08 8.12
N GLU A 60 13.45 9.42 9.22
CA GLU A 60 14.75 8.86 9.58
C GLU A 60 15.09 7.64 8.74
N SER A 61 16.10 7.78 7.89
CA SER A 61 16.64 6.72 7.06
C SER A 61 17.92 6.08 7.63
N VAL A 62 18.57 6.76 8.58
CA VAL A 62 19.76 6.21 9.27
C VAL A 62 19.33 5.17 10.31
N PRO A 63 19.91 3.96 10.33
CA PRO A 63 19.55 2.95 11.32
C PRO A 63 19.74 3.43 12.76
N LYS A 64 18.69 3.33 13.59
CA LYS A 64 18.70 3.69 15.01
C LYS A 64 19.07 2.52 15.93
N PHE A 65 18.84 1.30 15.47
CA PHE A 65 18.97 0.10 16.31
C PHE A 65 20.01 -0.85 15.76
N SER A 66 20.71 -1.56 16.66
CA SER A 66 21.77 -2.54 16.34
C SER A 66 21.23 -3.95 16.05
N TYR A 67 19.97 -4.08 15.59
CA TYR A 67 19.40 -5.35 15.16
C TYR A 67 19.81 -5.70 13.73
N LEU A 68 19.56 -6.95 13.34
CA LEU A 68 19.67 -7.34 11.93
C LEU A 68 18.71 -6.49 11.09
N LEU A 69 19.16 -6.04 9.93
CA LEU A 69 18.34 -5.19 9.08
C LEU A 69 18.49 -5.56 7.60
N GLU A 70 17.44 -5.22 6.86
CA GLU A 70 17.43 -5.15 5.41
C GLU A 70 16.86 -3.79 5.00
N TRP A 71 17.26 -3.33 3.83
CA TRP A 71 16.75 -2.09 3.29
C TRP A 71 15.46 -2.33 2.52
N ASP A 72 14.37 -1.69 2.93
CA ASP A 72 13.15 -1.55 2.12
C ASP A 72 13.14 -0.16 1.50
N ASN A 73 12.42 0.00 0.41
CA ASN A 73 12.29 1.28 -0.26
C ASN A 73 10.82 1.71 -0.32
N LEU A 74 10.55 2.93 0.11
CA LEU A 74 9.22 3.50 0.13
C LEU A 74 9.10 4.62 -0.90
N ALA A 75 7.92 4.75 -1.50
CA ALA A 75 7.55 5.94 -2.26
C ALA A 75 7.02 6.99 -1.29
N VAL A 76 7.78 8.02 -1.03
CA VAL A 76 7.46 9.07 -0.07
C VAL A 76 7.32 10.40 -0.77
N LEU A 77 6.24 11.11 -0.46
CA LEU A 77 6.01 12.48 -0.88
C LEU A 77 6.04 13.38 0.36
N PRO A 78 7.04 14.25 0.52
CA PRO A 78 7.03 15.28 1.55
C PRO A 78 5.95 16.31 1.25
N VAL A 79 5.06 16.55 2.21
CA VAL A 79 3.95 17.49 2.10
C VAL A 79 4.17 18.63 3.07
N SER A 80 4.30 19.86 2.56
CA SER A 80 4.26 21.08 3.35
C SER A 80 2.93 21.80 3.12
N THR A 81 2.73 22.33 1.92
CA THR A 81 1.47 22.92 1.49
C THR A 81 1.06 22.33 0.15
N PHE A 82 -0.23 22.33 -0.14
CA PHE A 82 -0.73 21.92 -1.45
C PHE A 82 -0.11 22.75 -2.57
N GLU A 83 0.01 24.08 -2.38
CA GLU A 83 0.57 24.98 -3.37
C GLU A 83 2.04 24.66 -3.67
N ASN A 84 2.85 24.38 -2.64
CA ASN A 84 4.24 23.97 -2.85
C ASN A 84 4.35 22.68 -3.67
N TRP A 85 3.53 21.68 -3.35
CA TRP A 85 3.49 20.45 -4.14
C TRP A 85 3.03 20.71 -5.57
N TRP A 86 1.96 21.47 -5.74
CA TRP A 86 1.34 21.75 -7.04
C TRP A 86 2.26 22.53 -7.99
N THR A 87 3.07 23.43 -7.46
CA THR A 87 3.94 24.29 -8.27
C THR A 87 5.33 23.70 -8.47
N LYS A 88 5.90 23.00 -7.46
CA LYS A 88 7.31 22.61 -7.44
C LYS A 88 7.57 21.11 -7.49
N GLN A 89 6.65 20.26 -7.01
CA GLN A 89 6.94 18.84 -6.87
C GLN A 89 6.25 17.98 -7.93
N ILE A 90 4.98 18.27 -8.27
CA ILE A 90 4.25 17.51 -9.28
C ILE A 90 4.79 17.77 -10.69
N GLY A 91 5.01 16.70 -11.46
CA GLY A 91 5.43 16.83 -12.86
C GLY A 91 4.32 17.42 -13.75
N PHE A 92 4.73 18.16 -14.78
CA PHE A 92 3.83 18.83 -15.71
C PHE A 92 2.73 17.93 -16.28
N LYS A 93 3.09 16.72 -16.71
CA LYS A 93 2.11 15.74 -17.27
C LYS A 93 1.07 15.30 -16.24
N ALA A 94 1.47 15.04 -14.99
CA ALA A 94 0.56 14.64 -13.93
C ALA A 94 -0.38 15.78 -13.54
N ARG A 95 0.15 17.01 -13.45
CA ARG A 95 -0.63 18.24 -13.18
C ARG A 95 -1.69 18.47 -14.25
N ASN A 96 -1.32 18.33 -15.52
CA ASN A 96 -2.27 18.50 -16.62
C ASN A 96 -3.37 17.44 -16.59
N LYS A 97 -3.03 16.17 -16.26
CA LYS A 97 -4.03 15.11 -16.08
C LYS A 97 -4.98 15.39 -14.91
N ALA A 98 -4.49 15.91 -13.79
CA ALA A 98 -5.36 16.29 -12.68
C ALA A 98 -6.34 17.40 -13.10
N LYS A 99 -5.87 18.44 -13.79
CA LYS A 99 -6.74 19.50 -14.36
C LYS A 99 -7.73 18.94 -15.41
N GLN A 100 -7.28 17.98 -16.22
CA GLN A 100 -8.12 17.34 -17.24
C GLN A 100 -9.28 16.58 -16.60
N ALA A 101 -9.06 15.92 -15.46
CA ALA A 101 -10.14 15.22 -14.75
C ALA A 101 -11.27 16.19 -14.37
N GLU A 102 -10.95 17.33 -13.81
CA GLU A 102 -11.94 18.38 -13.47
C GLU A 102 -12.67 18.88 -14.72
N LYS A 103 -11.92 19.16 -15.81
CA LYS A 103 -12.51 19.57 -17.10
C LYS A 103 -13.42 18.50 -17.71
N ASN A 104 -13.14 17.23 -17.46
CA ASN A 104 -13.94 16.09 -17.89
C ASN A 104 -15.15 15.82 -16.97
N GLY A 105 -15.45 16.74 -16.04
CA GLY A 105 -16.59 16.64 -15.13
C GLY A 105 -16.39 15.74 -13.91
N VAL A 106 -15.14 15.37 -13.59
CA VAL A 106 -14.86 14.58 -12.37
C VAL A 106 -14.87 15.50 -11.15
N VAL A 107 -15.73 15.21 -10.20
CA VAL A 107 -15.82 15.90 -8.91
C VAL A 107 -15.10 15.09 -7.83
N LEU A 108 -14.15 15.73 -7.15
CA LEU A 108 -13.39 15.13 -6.05
C LEU A 108 -13.88 15.66 -4.72
N ARG A 109 -14.17 14.77 -3.77
CA ARG A 109 -14.54 15.19 -2.42
C ARG A 109 -14.15 14.14 -1.38
N GLU A 110 -13.87 14.60 -0.17
CA GLU A 110 -13.82 13.71 0.98
C GLU A 110 -15.23 13.19 1.28
N VAL A 111 -15.32 11.94 1.65
CA VAL A 111 -16.59 11.27 1.93
C VAL A 111 -16.49 10.49 3.24
N PRO A 112 -17.53 10.52 4.06
CA PRO A 112 -17.59 9.68 5.27
C PRO A 112 -17.68 8.21 4.87
N PHE A 113 -17.17 7.34 5.75
CA PHE A 113 -17.40 5.91 5.60
C PHE A 113 -18.90 5.62 5.77
N SER A 114 -19.50 5.02 4.78
CA SER A 114 -20.93 4.74 4.72
C SER A 114 -21.24 3.57 3.80
N ASP A 115 -22.42 3.00 3.93
CA ASP A 115 -22.88 1.90 3.06
C ASP A 115 -22.90 2.31 1.57
N SER A 116 -23.24 3.56 1.27
CA SER A 116 -23.20 4.07 -0.10
C SER A 116 -21.77 4.14 -0.68
N LEU A 117 -20.79 4.53 0.14
CA LEU A 117 -19.38 4.49 -0.26
C LEU A 117 -18.93 3.05 -0.49
N VAL A 118 -19.26 2.14 0.43
CA VAL A 118 -18.89 0.71 0.33
C VAL A 118 -19.51 0.07 -0.90
N ALA A 119 -20.78 0.36 -1.21
CA ALA A 119 -21.43 -0.13 -2.43
C ALA A 119 -20.72 0.37 -3.69
N GLY A 120 -20.37 1.66 -3.74
CA GLY A 120 -19.59 2.23 -4.85
C GLY A 120 -18.19 1.60 -4.99
N ILE A 121 -17.50 1.35 -3.87
CA ILE A 121 -16.21 0.64 -3.86
C ILE A 121 -16.38 -0.80 -4.38
N GLN A 122 -17.43 -1.49 -3.96
CA GLN A 122 -17.74 -2.84 -4.45
C GLN A 122 -17.97 -2.86 -5.97
N GLU A 123 -18.67 -1.88 -6.52
CA GLU A 123 -18.83 -1.77 -7.98
C GLU A 123 -17.47 -1.58 -8.68
N ILE A 124 -16.59 -0.70 -8.15
CA ILE A 124 -15.25 -0.50 -8.71
C ILE A 124 -14.43 -1.79 -8.66
N TYR A 125 -14.53 -2.56 -7.57
CA TYR A 125 -13.81 -3.81 -7.40
C TYR A 125 -14.31 -4.90 -8.35
N ASN A 126 -15.61 -4.95 -8.60
CA ASN A 126 -16.25 -5.97 -9.41
C ASN A 126 -16.35 -5.61 -10.91
N GLU A 127 -15.81 -4.46 -11.34
CA GLU A 127 -15.84 -4.07 -12.75
C GLU A 127 -15.02 -5.02 -13.64
N CYS A 128 -13.85 -5.45 -13.18
CA CYS A 128 -12.96 -6.27 -14.01
C CYS A 128 -12.17 -7.29 -13.17
N PRO A 129 -12.20 -8.59 -13.55
CA PRO A 129 -11.48 -9.64 -12.83
C PRO A 129 -9.96 -9.56 -12.98
N ILE A 130 -9.47 -8.85 -14.01
CA ILE A 130 -8.05 -8.73 -14.33
C ILE A 130 -7.66 -7.26 -14.38
N ARG A 131 -6.67 -6.88 -13.55
CA ARG A 131 -6.04 -5.57 -13.60
C ARG A 131 -4.52 -5.76 -13.70
N GLN A 132 -3.86 -4.97 -14.56
CA GLN A 132 -2.40 -5.05 -14.77
C GLN A 132 -1.92 -6.50 -15.03
N ASN A 133 -2.59 -7.21 -15.91
CA ASN A 133 -2.29 -8.61 -16.29
C ASN A 133 -2.29 -9.61 -15.11
N ARG A 134 -2.98 -9.29 -14.01
CA ARG A 134 -3.12 -10.13 -12.82
C ARG A 134 -4.58 -10.26 -12.41
N ARG A 135 -4.92 -11.41 -11.84
CA ARG A 135 -6.20 -11.55 -11.16
C ARG A 135 -6.32 -10.44 -10.12
N TYR A 136 -7.41 -9.68 -10.20
CA TYR A 136 -7.65 -8.61 -9.24
C TYR A 136 -8.14 -9.20 -7.92
N PRO A 137 -7.41 -9.02 -6.79
CA PRO A 137 -7.72 -9.71 -5.54
C PRO A 137 -9.07 -9.32 -4.93
N HIS A 138 -9.60 -8.15 -5.31
CA HIS A 138 -10.86 -7.66 -4.78
C HIS A 138 -12.06 -8.05 -5.63
N TYR A 139 -11.84 -8.60 -6.84
CA TYR A 139 -12.94 -9.02 -7.72
C TYR A 139 -13.72 -10.21 -7.12
N GLY A 140 -15.04 -10.12 -7.16
CA GLY A 140 -15.97 -11.13 -6.63
C GLY A 140 -16.25 -11.02 -5.14
N LYS A 141 -15.74 -9.98 -4.45
CA LYS A 141 -16.07 -9.74 -3.05
C LYS A 141 -17.50 -9.22 -2.92
N ASN A 142 -18.22 -9.77 -1.94
CA ASN A 142 -19.53 -9.29 -1.56
C ASN A 142 -19.43 -8.02 -0.69
N PHE A 143 -20.56 -7.36 -0.47
CA PHE A 143 -20.65 -6.11 0.28
C PHE A 143 -20.05 -6.23 1.68
N GLU A 144 -20.41 -7.25 2.43
CA GLU A 144 -19.96 -7.45 3.82
C GLU A 144 -18.45 -7.61 3.92
N THR A 145 -17.84 -8.26 2.92
CA THR A 145 -16.38 -8.42 2.86
C THR A 145 -15.70 -7.08 2.57
N VAL A 146 -16.22 -6.31 1.61
CA VAL A 146 -15.69 -4.98 1.29
C VAL A 146 -15.87 -4.05 2.47
N HIS A 147 -17.06 -4.03 3.09
CA HIS A 147 -17.33 -3.24 4.27
C HIS A 147 -16.33 -3.53 5.39
N ARG A 148 -16.14 -4.79 5.75
CA ARG A 148 -15.18 -5.20 6.80
C ARG A 148 -13.73 -4.81 6.49
N GLU A 149 -13.31 -4.95 5.24
CA GLU A 149 -11.94 -4.61 4.82
C GLU A 149 -11.72 -3.09 4.83
N GLU A 150 -12.68 -2.32 4.35
CA GLU A 150 -12.57 -0.86 4.31
C GLU A 150 -12.87 -0.20 5.67
N ALA A 151 -13.57 -0.87 6.58
CA ALA A 151 -13.78 -0.42 7.96
C ALA A 151 -12.51 -0.50 8.84
N THR A 152 -11.38 -0.99 8.30
CA THR A 152 -10.13 -1.01 9.07
C THR A 152 -9.59 0.41 9.28
N PHE A 153 -9.15 0.73 10.50
CA PHE A 153 -8.51 2.00 10.87
C PHE A 153 -9.39 3.25 10.63
N LEU A 154 -10.71 3.15 10.86
CA LEU A 154 -11.64 4.25 10.56
C LEU A 154 -11.27 5.56 11.26
N ASP A 155 -10.83 5.51 12.52
CA ASP A 155 -10.46 6.69 13.31
C ASP A 155 -9.31 7.49 12.72
N SER A 156 -8.48 6.87 11.89
CA SER A 156 -7.34 7.48 11.20
C SER A 156 -7.47 7.48 9.68
N SER A 157 -8.63 7.07 9.16
CA SER A 157 -8.87 6.95 7.72
C SER A 157 -9.48 8.22 7.13
N ILE A 158 -9.01 8.58 5.94
CA ILE A 158 -9.58 9.63 5.11
C ILE A 158 -9.97 8.99 3.77
N PHE A 159 -11.25 9.02 3.44
CA PHE A 159 -11.74 8.54 2.15
C PHE A 159 -11.99 9.73 1.22
N ILE A 160 -11.49 9.63 -0.01
CA ILE A 160 -11.72 10.62 -1.06
C ILE A 160 -12.32 9.89 -2.26
N GLY A 161 -13.49 10.33 -2.68
CA GLY A 161 -14.18 9.81 -3.86
C GLY A 161 -13.98 10.69 -5.08
N ALA A 162 -13.83 10.07 -6.24
CA ALA A 162 -13.93 10.69 -7.54
C ALA A 162 -15.29 10.31 -8.13
N PHE A 163 -16.12 11.31 -8.41
CA PHE A 163 -17.48 11.14 -8.93
C PHE A 163 -17.60 11.69 -10.34
N PHE A 164 -18.36 11.00 -11.17
CA PHE A 164 -18.78 11.46 -12.48
C PHE A 164 -20.28 11.16 -12.64
N GLU A 165 -21.08 12.17 -12.92
CA GLU A 165 -22.55 12.05 -12.96
C GLU A 165 -23.10 11.37 -11.69
N ASP A 166 -22.67 11.87 -10.52
CA ASP A 166 -22.98 11.38 -9.19
C ASP A 166 -22.56 9.92 -8.88
N LYS A 167 -21.98 9.22 -9.84
CA LYS A 167 -21.46 7.87 -9.68
C LYS A 167 -20.02 7.89 -9.17
N LEU A 168 -19.70 7.07 -8.16
CA LEU A 168 -18.33 6.85 -7.71
C LEU A 168 -17.56 6.08 -8.79
N ILE A 169 -16.58 6.73 -9.43
CA ILE A 169 -15.74 6.12 -10.47
C ILE A 169 -14.32 5.83 -10.02
N GLY A 170 -13.96 6.26 -8.83
CA GLY A 170 -12.67 6.00 -8.23
C GLY A 170 -12.64 6.47 -6.79
N PHE A 171 -11.73 5.93 -6.01
CA PHE A 171 -11.52 6.36 -4.63
C PHE A 171 -10.07 6.20 -4.21
N VAL A 172 -9.71 6.90 -3.14
CA VAL A 172 -8.49 6.69 -2.37
C VAL A 172 -8.84 6.59 -0.90
N LYS A 173 -8.18 5.66 -0.21
CA LYS A 173 -8.18 5.55 1.25
C LYS A 173 -6.79 5.88 1.75
N LEU A 174 -6.69 6.92 2.57
CA LEU A 174 -5.51 7.25 3.34
C LEU A 174 -5.69 6.76 4.77
N VAL A 175 -4.62 6.33 5.39
CA VAL A 175 -4.60 6.00 6.83
C VAL A 175 -3.44 6.76 7.45
N ALA A 176 -3.74 7.69 8.35
CA ALA A 176 -2.74 8.41 9.10
C ALA A 176 -2.13 7.51 10.19
N ASP A 177 -0.89 7.79 10.57
CA ASP A 177 -0.28 7.17 11.75
C ASP A 177 -0.81 7.83 13.05
N GLU A 178 -0.47 7.23 14.18
CA GLU A 178 -0.91 7.69 15.51
C GLU A 178 -0.53 9.14 15.84
N THR A 179 0.52 9.65 15.21
CA THR A 179 1.03 11.02 15.43
C THR A 179 0.58 12.01 14.35
N PHE A 180 -0.16 11.56 13.34
CA PHE A 180 -0.51 12.34 12.15
C PHE A 180 0.70 12.93 11.42
N THR A 181 1.89 12.36 11.62
CA THR A 181 3.10 12.80 10.92
C THR A 181 3.13 12.27 9.48
N GLN A 182 2.59 11.10 9.27
CA GLN A 182 2.55 10.47 7.94
C GLN A 182 1.22 9.77 7.70
N ALA A 183 0.82 9.70 6.43
CA ALA A 183 -0.32 8.91 5.98
C ALA A 183 0.09 7.91 4.91
N GLY A 184 -0.37 6.69 5.06
CA GLY A 184 -0.26 5.65 4.05
C GLY A 184 -1.41 5.73 3.04
N LEU A 185 -1.08 5.70 1.77
CA LEU A 185 -2.05 5.51 0.70
C LEU A 185 -2.37 4.02 0.61
N MET A 186 -3.43 3.59 1.33
CA MET A 186 -3.81 2.18 1.42
C MET A 186 -4.38 1.65 0.12
N ASN A 187 -5.34 2.37 -0.42
CA ASN A 187 -6.01 2.03 -1.67
C ASN A 187 -6.08 3.27 -2.57
N ILE A 188 -5.80 3.09 -3.84
CA ILE A 188 -6.15 4.01 -4.91
C ILE A 188 -6.60 3.20 -6.12
N VAL A 189 -7.87 3.28 -6.44
CA VAL A 189 -8.49 2.49 -7.51
C VAL A 189 -9.49 3.35 -8.25
N SER A 190 -9.55 3.17 -9.57
CA SER A 190 -10.60 3.78 -10.41
C SER A 190 -11.16 2.75 -11.37
N MET A 191 -12.37 2.99 -11.88
CA MET A 191 -12.99 2.19 -12.91
C MET A 191 -12.20 2.28 -14.22
N ILE A 192 -12.01 1.14 -14.89
CA ILE A 192 -11.30 1.05 -16.17
C ILE A 192 -12.12 1.75 -17.27
N LYS A 193 -13.43 1.58 -17.27
CA LYS A 193 -14.35 2.22 -18.23
C LYS A 193 -14.34 3.75 -18.21
N HIS A 194 -13.90 4.35 -17.10
CA HIS A 194 -13.74 5.80 -16.95
C HIS A 194 -12.27 6.25 -16.98
N ARG A 195 -11.38 5.46 -17.59
CA ARG A 195 -9.95 5.80 -17.72
C ARG A 195 -9.72 7.09 -18.51
N ASP A 196 -10.57 7.38 -19.49
CA ASP A 196 -10.61 8.62 -20.26
C ASP A 196 -10.79 9.87 -19.39
N LYS A 197 -11.48 9.74 -18.26
CA LYS A 197 -11.68 10.82 -17.28
C LYS A 197 -10.46 11.10 -16.40
N VAL A 198 -9.40 10.25 -16.46
CA VAL A 198 -8.12 10.36 -15.74
C VAL A 198 -8.21 10.63 -14.23
N PRO A 199 -9.12 9.97 -13.49
CA PRO A 199 -9.42 10.32 -12.09
C PRO A 199 -8.24 10.11 -11.14
N GLN A 200 -7.29 9.22 -11.44
CA GLN A 200 -6.21 8.85 -10.51
C GLN A 200 -5.29 10.01 -10.14
N ASN A 201 -4.91 10.87 -11.10
CA ASN A 201 -4.05 12.03 -10.80
C ASN A 201 -4.80 13.07 -9.95
N ALA A 202 -6.10 13.23 -10.18
CA ALA A 202 -6.94 14.11 -9.39
C ALA A 202 -7.15 13.57 -7.95
N LEU A 203 -7.28 12.24 -7.79
CA LEU A 203 -7.31 11.59 -6.48
C LEU A 203 -6.02 11.83 -5.70
N ILE A 204 -4.84 11.72 -6.33
CA ILE A 204 -3.56 12.07 -5.68
C ILE A 204 -3.53 13.55 -5.29
N ALA A 205 -3.97 14.45 -6.17
CA ALA A 205 -4.00 15.88 -5.86
C ALA A 205 -4.88 16.16 -4.63
N HIS A 206 -6.03 15.52 -4.55
CA HIS A 206 -6.92 15.67 -3.39
C HIS A 206 -6.35 15.02 -2.12
N ALA A 207 -5.67 13.89 -2.25
CA ALA A 207 -4.95 13.25 -1.14
C ALA A 207 -3.86 14.17 -0.56
N VAL A 208 -3.08 14.83 -1.42
CA VAL A 208 -2.07 15.82 -0.97
C VAL A 208 -2.74 17.01 -0.27
N ARG A 209 -3.87 17.50 -0.80
CA ARG A 209 -4.64 18.58 -0.16
C ARG A 209 -5.14 18.16 1.22
N ALA A 210 -5.67 16.96 1.36
CA ALA A 210 -6.14 16.40 2.62
C ALA A 210 -4.99 16.23 3.65
N CYS A 211 -3.80 15.83 3.19
CA CYS A 211 -2.62 15.77 4.04
C CYS A 211 -2.17 17.16 4.48
N ALA A 212 -2.07 18.13 3.54
CA ALA A 212 -1.64 19.50 3.84
C ALA A 212 -2.57 20.20 4.84
N SER A 213 -3.89 20.04 4.69
CA SER A 213 -4.88 20.65 5.61
C SER A 213 -4.84 20.08 7.03
N ARG A 214 -4.25 18.90 7.22
CA ARG A 214 -4.09 18.21 8.51
C ARG A 214 -2.66 18.23 9.04
N SER A 215 -1.77 18.99 8.38
CA SER A 215 -0.35 19.05 8.74
C SER A 215 0.37 17.69 8.69
N ILE A 216 -0.13 16.73 7.90
CA ILE A 216 0.53 15.45 7.65
C ILE A 216 1.72 15.71 6.74
N GLN A 217 2.93 15.45 7.25
CA GLN A 217 4.19 15.84 6.61
C GLN A 217 4.61 14.88 5.49
N TYR A 218 4.18 13.62 5.55
CA TYR A 218 4.59 12.59 4.58
C TYR A 218 3.39 11.79 4.09
N LEU A 219 3.21 11.76 2.76
CA LEU A 219 2.30 10.81 2.11
C LEU A 219 3.12 9.66 1.55
N VAL A 220 2.80 8.44 1.96
CA VAL A 220 3.55 7.23 1.60
C VAL A 220 2.73 6.34 0.68
N TYR A 221 3.29 6.01 -0.49
CA TYR A 221 2.64 5.15 -1.47
C TYR A 221 3.38 3.83 -1.66
N SER A 222 3.33 2.97 -0.64
CA SER A 222 3.90 1.61 -0.72
C SER A 222 5.39 1.60 -1.16
N THR A 223 5.88 0.47 -1.65
CA THR A 223 7.24 0.32 -2.20
C THR A 223 7.43 1.18 -3.44
N PHE A 224 8.54 1.90 -3.55
CA PHE A 224 8.85 2.72 -4.71
C PHE A 224 9.24 1.87 -5.91
N ASP A 225 10.19 0.96 -5.71
CA ASP A 225 10.71 0.07 -6.74
C ASP A 225 10.55 -1.39 -6.29
N TYR A 226 9.96 -2.18 -7.15
CA TYR A 226 9.69 -3.60 -6.89
C TYR A 226 10.76 -4.55 -7.46
N GLY A 227 11.91 -4.01 -7.85
CA GLY A 227 13.06 -4.73 -8.42
C GLY A 227 13.04 -4.83 -9.94
N ALA A 228 14.22 -5.09 -10.50
CA ALA A 228 14.46 -5.14 -11.95
C ALA A 228 13.57 -6.18 -12.66
N GLY A 229 13.25 -5.91 -13.91
CA GLY A 229 12.57 -6.85 -14.82
C GLY A 229 11.03 -6.85 -14.73
N ARG A 230 10.43 -6.01 -13.91
CA ARG A 230 8.97 -5.92 -13.82
C ARG A 230 8.43 -4.75 -14.66
N LYS A 231 8.53 -4.85 -15.99
CA LYS A 231 8.03 -3.81 -16.93
C LYS A 231 6.61 -3.30 -16.62
N GLU A 232 5.74 -4.17 -16.09
CA GLU A 232 4.39 -3.79 -15.66
C GLU A 232 4.40 -2.80 -14.47
N GLN A 233 5.51 -2.72 -13.75
CA GLN A 233 5.67 -1.83 -12.58
C GLN A 233 6.43 -0.55 -12.91
N ASP A 234 7.09 -0.49 -14.08
CA ASP A 234 7.73 0.74 -14.57
C ASP A 234 6.68 1.85 -14.71
N GLY A 235 5.50 1.52 -15.23
CA GLY A 235 4.39 2.47 -15.32
C GLY A 235 3.89 2.98 -13.96
N LEU A 236 3.93 2.13 -12.91
CA LEU A 236 3.57 2.55 -11.56
C LEU A 236 4.67 3.41 -10.92
N ARG A 237 5.93 3.09 -11.15
CA ARG A 237 7.07 3.91 -10.72
C ARG A 237 7.01 5.28 -11.38
N ASP A 238 6.87 5.33 -12.70
CA ASP A 238 6.69 6.58 -13.46
C ASP A 238 5.50 7.40 -12.95
N PHE A 239 4.39 6.74 -12.62
CA PHE A 239 3.23 7.42 -12.03
C PHE A 239 3.59 8.07 -10.69
N LYS A 240 4.31 7.37 -9.82
CA LYS A 240 4.76 7.90 -8.53
C LYS A 240 5.70 9.08 -8.70
N GLU A 241 6.73 8.94 -9.54
CA GLU A 241 7.70 10.01 -9.83
C GLU A 241 7.02 11.27 -10.37
N ARG A 242 6.11 11.10 -11.34
CA ARG A 242 5.35 12.23 -11.92
C ARG A 242 4.43 12.92 -10.93
N ASN A 243 3.98 12.24 -9.89
CA ASN A 243 3.20 12.82 -8.80
C ASN A 243 4.07 13.35 -7.64
N GLY A 244 5.40 13.36 -7.80
CA GLY A 244 6.35 13.95 -6.86
C GLY A 244 6.82 12.99 -5.75
N PHE A 245 6.43 11.72 -5.79
CA PHE A 245 6.97 10.73 -4.86
C PHE A 245 8.42 10.43 -5.17
N ARG A 246 9.21 10.28 -4.13
CA ARG A 246 10.63 9.95 -4.20
C ARG A 246 10.89 8.63 -3.50
N ARG A 247 11.95 7.95 -3.93
CA ARG A 247 12.46 6.77 -3.22
C ARG A 247 13.12 7.20 -1.92
N VAL A 248 12.70 6.57 -0.83
CA VAL A 248 13.35 6.68 0.47
C VAL A 248 13.65 5.27 0.94
N ASP A 249 14.94 4.96 1.09
CA ASP A 249 15.38 3.69 1.65
C ASP A 249 15.26 3.75 3.17
N THR A 250 14.56 2.78 3.75
CA THR A 250 14.26 2.70 5.18
C THR A 250 14.73 1.36 5.75
N PRO A 251 15.31 1.35 6.96
CA PRO A 251 15.69 0.10 7.59
C PRO A 251 14.46 -0.67 8.06
N GLN A 252 14.39 -1.93 7.63
CA GLN A 252 13.48 -2.94 8.13
C GLN A 252 14.25 -3.84 9.06
N TYR A 253 13.93 -3.82 10.34
CA TYR A 253 14.65 -4.58 11.36
C TYR A 253 14.09 -5.98 11.53
N TYR A 254 14.99 -6.87 11.93
CA TYR A 254 14.71 -8.26 12.23
C TYR A 254 15.38 -8.66 13.54
N VAL A 255 14.61 -9.20 14.47
CA VAL A 255 15.06 -9.65 15.78
C VAL A 255 14.79 -11.14 15.90
N PRO A 256 15.82 -12.00 15.77
CA PRO A 256 15.67 -13.42 16.05
C PRO A 256 15.37 -13.64 17.53
N LEU A 257 14.29 -14.37 17.82
CA LEU A 257 13.88 -14.73 19.18
C LEU A 257 14.22 -16.20 19.50
N THR A 258 14.51 -17.00 18.46
CA THR A 258 14.94 -18.41 18.58
C THR A 258 16.09 -18.69 17.61
N ALA A 259 16.79 -19.81 17.82
CA ALA A 259 17.82 -20.28 16.88
C ALA A 259 17.26 -20.50 15.47
N LEU A 260 16.01 -20.98 15.37
CA LEU A 260 15.32 -21.12 14.08
C LEU A 260 15.06 -19.77 13.42
N GLY A 261 14.71 -18.73 14.18
CA GLY A 261 14.54 -17.38 13.66
C GLY A 261 15.85 -16.82 13.10
N TRP A 262 16.97 -17.07 13.77
CA TRP A 262 18.29 -16.68 13.28
C TRP A 262 18.67 -17.41 11.99
N ALA A 263 18.50 -18.73 11.95
CA ALA A 263 18.72 -19.53 10.74
C ALA A 263 17.81 -19.09 9.59
N ALA A 264 16.55 -18.80 9.90
CA ALA A 264 15.58 -18.33 8.91
C ALA A 264 15.98 -16.98 8.29
N PHE A 265 16.50 -16.06 9.09
CA PHE A 265 17.03 -14.79 8.58
C PHE A 265 18.25 -15.03 7.68
N ARG A 266 19.24 -15.78 8.14
CA ARG A 266 20.46 -16.09 7.38
C ARG A 266 20.19 -16.79 6.05
N LEU A 267 19.22 -17.70 6.02
CA LEU A 267 18.81 -18.41 4.82
C LEU A 267 17.76 -17.66 3.99
N GLY A 268 17.37 -16.44 4.41
CA GLY A 268 16.36 -15.62 3.76
C GLY A 268 14.96 -16.24 3.78
N LEU A 269 14.63 -17.19 4.68
CA LEU A 269 13.33 -17.90 4.72
C LEU A 269 12.17 -16.98 5.12
N HIS A 270 12.46 -15.77 5.58
CA HIS A 270 11.47 -14.72 5.87
C HIS A 270 10.94 -14.00 4.63
N HIS A 271 11.61 -14.14 3.49
CA HIS A 271 11.13 -13.66 2.20
C HIS A 271 10.09 -14.59 1.58
N ARG A 272 9.26 -14.05 0.70
CA ARG A 272 8.31 -14.86 -0.07
C ARG A 272 9.06 -15.73 -1.08
N LEU A 273 8.62 -16.97 -1.24
CA LEU A 273 9.20 -17.89 -2.24
C LEU A 273 9.23 -17.28 -3.65
N ALA A 274 8.23 -16.47 -3.99
CA ALA A 274 8.16 -15.79 -5.29
C ALA A 274 9.31 -14.78 -5.51
N GLU A 275 9.93 -14.26 -4.46
CA GLU A 275 11.06 -13.32 -4.53
C GLU A 275 12.39 -14.02 -4.80
N ARG A 276 12.42 -15.36 -4.67
CA ARG A 276 13.59 -16.21 -4.91
C ARG A 276 13.65 -16.80 -6.33
N ILE A 277 12.58 -16.66 -7.10
CA ILE A 277 12.52 -17.18 -8.47
C ILE A 277 13.37 -16.27 -9.35
N PRO A 278 14.32 -16.82 -10.13
CA PRO A 278 15.09 -16.03 -11.11
C PRO A 278 14.16 -15.26 -12.04
N GLU A 279 14.50 -14.00 -12.32
CA GLU A 279 13.63 -13.08 -13.06
C GLU A 279 13.22 -13.61 -14.45
N ALA A 280 14.14 -14.29 -15.15
CA ALA A 280 13.84 -14.91 -16.45
C ALA A 280 12.70 -15.94 -16.37
N VAL A 281 12.69 -16.76 -15.29
CA VAL A 281 11.63 -17.75 -15.04
C VAL A 281 10.34 -17.04 -14.61
N ALA A 282 10.46 -16.05 -13.71
CA ALA A 282 9.32 -15.28 -13.25
C ALA A 282 8.64 -14.50 -14.38
N CYS A 283 9.40 -14.00 -15.34
CA CYS A 283 8.88 -13.31 -16.55
C CYS A 283 8.04 -14.27 -17.40
N ARG A 284 8.59 -15.44 -17.75
CA ARG A 284 7.86 -16.47 -18.52
C ARG A 284 6.58 -16.93 -17.82
N LEU A 285 6.65 -17.17 -16.51
CA LEU A 285 5.45 -17.55 -15.72
C LEU A 285 4.39 -16.46 -15.72
N ARG A 286 4.79 -15.19 -15.69
CA ARG A 286 3.87 -14.04 -15.78
C ARG A 286 3.20 -13.95 -17.15
N GLU A 287 3.95 -14.15 -18.24
CA GLU A 287 3.41 -14.17 -19.61
C GLU A 287 2.40 -15.31 -19.81
N LEU A 288 2.76 -16.53 -19.41
CA LEU A 288 1.88 -17.69 -19.47
C LEU A 288 0.59 -17.46 -18.67
N ARG A 289 0.72 -16.88 -17.46
CA ARG A 289 -0.42 -16.54 -16.62
C ARG A 289 -1.30 -15.47 -17.26
N ALA A 290 -0.71 -14.42 -17.85
CA ALA A 290 -1.45 -13.36 -18.53
C ALA A 290 -2.23 -13.93 -19.72
N HIS A 291 -1.61 -14.80 -20.52
CA HIS A 291 -2.26 -15.49 -21.63
C HIS A 291 -3.40 -16.38 -21.17
N TRP A 292 -3.19 -17.14 -20.10
CA TRP A 292 -4.23 -18.00 -19.51
C TRP A 292 -5.42 -17.16 -18.99
N TYR A 293 -5.17 -16.02 -18.35
CA TYR A 293 -6.25 -15.14 -17.88
C TYR A 293 -7.03 -14.52 -19.04
N LYS A 294 -6.36 -14.04 -20.11
CA LYS A 294 -7.05 -13.57 -21.32
C LYS A 294 -8.02 -14.62 -21.84
N ARG A 295 -7.55 -15.86 -21.96
CA ARG A 295 -8.36 -16.98 -22.42
C ARG A 295 -9.50 -17.35 -21.47
N LYS A 296 -9.22 -17.46 -20.16
CA LYS A 296 -10.20 -17.87 -19.14
C LYS A 296 -11.35 -16.88 -18.98
N TYR A 297 -11.05 -15.59 -19.01
CA TYR A 297 -12.03 -14.54 -18.78
C TYR A 297 -12.56 -13.92 -20.07
N ARG A 298 -12.20 -14.48 -21.24
CA ARG A 298 -12.60 -13.97 -22.56
C ARG A 298 -12.46 -12.45 -22.68
N LEU A 299 -11.37 -11.91 -22.11
CA LEU A 299 -11.11 -10.49 -22.19
C LEU A 299 -10.78 -10.14 -23.64
N VAL A 300 -11.73 -9.53 -24.32
CA VAL A 300 -11.50 -8.84 -25.59
C VAL A 300 -10.58 -7.67 -25.27
N GLU A 301 -9.51 -7.50 -26.03
CA GLU A 301 -8.63 -6.35 -25.90
C GLU A 301 -9.51 -5.09 -26.13
N ALA A 302 -9.80 -4.38 -25.07
CA ALA A 302 -10.26 -3.01 -25.21
C ALA A 302 -9.03 -2.22 -25.70
N LEU A 303 -9.01 -1.96 -26.99
CA LEU A 303 -8.09 -1.10 -27.73
C LEU A 303 -8.00 0.31 -27.12
#